data_73472ef3bc6ba8863d16d5ec9c975cb4
#
_entry.id   73472ef3bc6ba8863d16d5ec9c975cb4
#
_cell.length_a   1.000
_cell.length_b   1.000
_cell.length_c   1.000
_cell.angle_alpha   90.00
_cell.angle_beta   90.00
_cell.angle_gamma   90.00
#
_symmetry.space_group_name_H-M   'P 1'
#
loop_
_entity.id
_entity.type
_entity.pdbx_description
1 polymer ?
#
loop_
_entity_poly.entity_id
_entity_poly.type
_entity_poly.pdbx_seq_one_letter_code
_entity_poly.pdbx_strand_id
1 'polypeptide(L)'
;MVIDWIDSFTKQRILKKIPKETGSYHLKIFDDPQSLDLEIQQKANRKDSSLSRTIATYDWQYNQGKKVNERGNHWSVMINGWRKPWNYELKSELTPKEQRAIKNLSWAEQSHTINEVGSTFSIQGFDLNYAGVILGPSVKYRNGKIIFDPNESCNTKAIRNRTLSDGSKKKFGEIMIQHEVRVLMTRGVNGLYIYACDP
;
A
#
# COMPACT_ATOMS: atom_id res chain seq x y z
N MET A 1 21.49 0.31 -4.39
CA MET A 1 20.93 0.86 -5.65
C MET A 1 19.42 1.08 -5.59
N VAL A 2 18.54 0.07 -5.55
CA VAL A 2 17.08 0.32 -5.43
C VAL A 2 16.72 0.87 -4.04
N ILE A 3 17.28 0.33 -2.98
CA ILE A 3 17.06 0.83 -1.61
C ILE A 3 17.53 2.29 -1.47
N ASP A 4 18.66 2.66 -2.06
CA ASP A 4 19.15 4.05 -2.02
C ASP A 4 18.21 5.01 -2.80
N TRP A 5 17.58 4.50 -3.86
CA TRP A 5 16.55 5.26 -4.58
C TRP A 5 15.29 5.43 -3.71
N ILE A 6 14.82 4.36 -3.04
CA ILE A 6 13.71 4.42 -2.09
C ILE A 6 14.04 5.37 -0.92
N ASP A 7 15.25 5.32 -0.39
CA ASP A 7 15.68 6.21 0.70
C ASP A 7 15.81 7.66 0.22
N SER A 8 16.19 7.91 -1.04
CA SER A 8 16.15 9.26 -1.62
C SER A 8 14.71 9.78 -1.68
N PHE A 9 13.76 8.96 -2.13
CA PHE A 9 12.35 9.31 -2.21
C PHE A 9 11.77 9.55 -0.81
N THR A 10 11.98 8.62 0.11
CA THR A 10 11.32 8.65 1.43
C THR A 10 12.04 9.56 2.42
N LYS A 11 13.35 9.37 2.65
CA LYS A 11 14.09 10.08 3.69
C LYS A 11 14.58 11.45 3.24
N GLN A 12 15.12 11.54 2.01
CA GLN A 12 15.66 12.80 1.47
C GLN A 12 14.59 13.65 0.81
N ARG A 13 13.44 13.05 0.46
CA ARG A 13 12.31 13.67 -0.26
C ARG A 13 12.70 14.18 -1.64
N ILE A 14 13.61 13.49 -2.29
CA ILE A 14 14.13 13.82 -3.61
C ILE A 14 13.65 12.75 -4.59
N LEU A 15 12.99 13.20 -5.67
CA LEU A 15 12.64 12.33 -6.78
C LEU A 15 13.84 12.20 -7.72
N LYS A 16 14.52 11.06 -7.68
CA LYS A 16 15.61 10.74 -8.60
C LYS A 16 15.11 9.93 -9.80
N LYS A 17 15.84 9.96 -10.89
CA LYS A 17 15.60 9.05 -12.02
C LYS A 17 15.68 7.61 -11.54
N ILE A 18 14.82 6.76 -12.11
CA ILE A 18 14.82 5.32 -11.84
C ILE A 18 16.19 4.74 -12.20
N PRO A 19 16.77 3.89 -11.34
CA PRO A 19 18.02 3.20 -11.66
C PRO A 19 17.87 2.37 -12.93
N LYS A 20 18.79 2.55 -13.89
CA LYS A 20 18.78 1.74 -15.13
C LYS A 20 19.19 0.30 -14.89
N GLU A 21 20.11 0.09 -13.95
CA GLU A 21 20.61 -1.23 -13.57
C GLU A 21 20.06 -1.61 -12.20
N THR A 22 19.16 -2.57 -12.19
CA THR A 22 18.52 -3.10 -10.98
C THR A 22 18.87 -4.59 -10.74
N GLY A 23 19.74 -5.16 -11.58
CA GLY A 23 20.07 -6.59 -11.57
C GLY A 23 18.84 -7.43 -11.90
N SER A 24 18.58 -8.45 -11.09
CA SER A 24 17.37 -9.28 -11.20
C SER A 24 16.13 -8.66 -10.59
N TYR A 25 16.24 -7.49 -9.94
CA TYR A 25 15.12 -6.79 -9.30
C TYR A 25 14.32 -5.99 -10.31
N HIS A 26 13.02 -6.16 -10.32
CA HIS A 26 12.12 -5.48 -11.25
C HIS A 26 11.57 -4.19 -10.65
N LEU A 27 12.01 -3.03 -11.14
CA LEU A 27 11.46 -1.72 -10.76
C LEU A 27 10.70 -1.11 -11.93
N LYS A 28 9.38 -0.88 -11.76
CA LYS A 28 8.50 -0.31 -12.81
C LYS A 28 7.62 0.79 -12.25
N ILE A 29 7.36 1.82 -13.07
CA ILE A 29 6.34 2.83 -12.83
C ILE A 29 5.19 2.62 -13.82
N PHE A 30 3.97 2.83 -13.37
CA PHE A 30 2.75 2.67 -14.16
C PHE A 30 2.00 3.99 -14.21
N ASP A 31 1.36 4.25 -15.36
CA ASP A 31 0.59 5.46 -15.60
C ASP A 31 -0.86 5.34 -15.10
N ASP A 32 -1.31 4.12 -14.80
CA ASP A 32 -2.63 3.85 -14.26
C ASP A 32 -2.64 2.67 -13.28
N PRO A 33 -3.58 2.67 -12.29
CA PRO A 33 -3.64 1.65 -11.26
C PRO A 33 -4.12 0.29 -11.78
N GLN A 34 -4.90 0.25 -12.86
CA GLN A 34 -5.41 -0.99 -13.44
C GLN A 34 -4.27 -1.81 -14.07
N SER A 35 -3.42 -1.17 -14.85
CA SER A 35 -2.26 -1.81 -15.48
C SER A 35 -1.28 -2.35 -14.42
N LEU A 36 -1.03 -1.58 -13.35
CA LEU A 36 -0.23 -2.04 -12.22
C LEU A 36 -0.86 -3.30 -11.59
N ASP A 37 -2.14 -3.26 -11.29
CA ASP A 37 -2.84 -4.35 -10.61
C ASP A 37 -2.89 -5.62 -11.48
N LEU A 38 -3.14 -5.49 -12.79
CA LEU A 38 -3.12 -6.60 -13.73
C LEU A 38 -1.73 -7.26 -13.80
N GLU A 39 -0.66 -6.49 -13.84
CA GLU A 39 0.70 -7.03 -13.83
C GLU A 39 1.01 -7.78 -12.52
N ILE A 40 0.56 -7.27 -11.38
CA ILE A 40 0.68 -7.95 -10.08
C ILE A 40 -0.13 -9.26 -10.06
N GLN A 41 -1.34 -9.28 -10.61
CA GLN A 41 -2.14 -10.49 -10.72
C GLN A 41 -1.45 -11.54 -11.61
N GLN A 42 -0.84 -11.12 -12.73
CA GLN A 42 -0.05 -12.01 -13.58
C GLN A 42 1.15 -12.61 -12.86
N LYS A 43 1.83 -11.83 -11.99
CA LYS A 43 2.90 -12.33 -11.12
C LYS A 43 2.35 -13.34 -10.11
N ALA A 44 1.25 -13.01 -9.44
CA ALA A 44 0.64 -13.87 -8.44
C ALA A 44 0.14 -15.22 -8.99
N ASN A 45 -0.21 -15.28 -10.27
CA ASN A 45 -0.61 -16.52 -10.95
C ASN A 45 0.56 -17.46 -11.24
N ARG A 46 1.81 -17.02 -11.05
CA ARG A 46 2.99 -17.88 -11.21
C ARG A 46 3.34 -18.54 -9.88
N LYS A 47 3.72 -19.80 -9.91
CA LYS A 47 4.05 -20.60 -8.72
C LYS A 47 5.22 -20.02 -7.91
N ASP A 48 6.20 -19.44 -8.60
CA ASP A 48 7.43 -18.86 -8.03
C ASP A 48 7.24 -17.43 -7.46
N SER A 49 6.11 -16.80 -7.74
CA SER A 49 5.80 -15.43 -7.31
C SER A 49 4.36 -15.24 -6.81
N SER A 50 3.78 -16.30 -6.26
CA SER A 50 2.38 -16.34 -5.80
C SER A 50 2.04 -15.34 -4.67
N LEU A 51 3.03 -14.91 -3.90
CA LEU A 51 2.88 -13.89 -2.85
C LEU A 51 3.04 -12.45 -3.40
N SER A 52 2.55 -12.18 -4.61
CA SER A 52 2.53 -10.83 -5.19
C SER A 52 1.18 -10.18 -4.93
N ARG A 53 1.17 -8.94 -4.43
CA ARG A 53 -0.06 -8.22 -4.04
C ARG A 53 0.03 -6.73 -4.34
N THR A 54 -1.13 -6.15 -4.61
CA THR A 54 -1.31 -4.69 -4.66
C THR A 54 -1.55 -4.17 -3.26
N ILE A 55 -0.81 -3.13 -2.88
CA ILE A 55 -0.87 -2.47 -1.57
C ILE A 55 -0.88 -0.96 -1.76
N ALA A 56 -1.43 -0.21 -0.81
CA ALA A 56 -1.54 1.24 -0.92
C ALA A 56 -1.27 1.96 0.41
N THR A 57 -0.96 3.26 0.33
CA THR A 57 -0.97 4.17 1.48
C THR A 57 -2.38 4.24 2.07
N TYR A 58 -2.49 4.54 3.37
CA TYR A 58 -3.77 4.52 4.08
C TYR A 58 -4.58 5.82 3.86
N ASP A 59 -4.91 6.08 2.59
CA ASP A 59 -5.57 7.30 2.16
C ASP A 59 -7.06 7.11 1.82
N TRP A 60 -7.55 5.88 1.92
CA TRP A 60 -8.97 5.55 1.75
C TRP A 60 -9.58 5.12 3.06
N GLN A 61 -10.83 5.48 3.27
CA GLN A 61 -11.55 5.13 4.48
C GLN A 61 -11.71 3.61 4.60
N TYR A 62 -11.59 3.12 5.82
CA TYR A 62 -11.86 1.75 6.20
C TYR A 62 -12.40 1.68 7.61
N ASN A 63 -13.50 0.95 7.80
CA ASN A 63 -14.05 0.70 9.12
C ASN A 63 -14.51 -0.76 9.22
N GLN A 64 -13.66 -1.58 9.81
CA GLN A 64 -13.89 -3.01 9.94
C GLN A 64 -15.24 -3.32 10.60
N GLY A 65 -16.02 -4.21 9.99
CA GLY A 65 -17.32 -4.66 10.49
C GLY A 65 -18.47 -3.67 10.25
N LYS A 66 -18.21 -2.49 9.64
CA LYS A 66 -19.25 -1.56 9.23
C LYS A 66 -19.42 -1.60 7.71
N LYS A 67 -20.66 -1.73 7.25
CA LYS A 67 -20.98 -1.60 5.83
C LYS A 67 -20.79 -0.17 5.35
N VAL A 68 -20.32 0.01 4.13
CA VAL A 68 -20.13 1.35 3.51
C VAL A 68 -21.49 2.01 3.28
N ASN A 69 -22.47 1.21 2.88
CA ASN A 69 -23.86 1.65 2.73
C ASN A 69 -24.81 0.43 2.82
N GLU A 70 -26.11 0.68 2.82
CA GLU A 70 -27.15 -0.36 2.86
C GLU A 70 -27.14 -1.33 1.67
N ARG A 71 -26.45 -0.98 0.58
CA ARG A 71 -26.35 -1.80 -0.64
C ARG A 71 -25.20 -2.83 -0.58
N GLY A 72 -24.49 -2.95 0.53
CA GLY A 72 -23.43 -3.94 0.69
C GLY A 72 -22.15 -3.70 -0.11
N ASN A 73 -21.88 -2.45 -0.53
CA ASN A 73 -20.63 -2.11 -1.18
C ASN A 73 -19.44 -2.27 -0.21
N HIS A 74 -18.29 -2.66 -0.76
CA HIS A 74 -17.05 -2.74 0.00
C HIS A 74 -16.39 -1.37 0.21
N TRP A 75 -15.70 -1.21 1.32
CA TRP A 75 -14.64 -0.22 1.43
C TRP A 75 -13.62 -0.49 0.32
N SER A 76 -13.24 0.53 -0.42
CA SER A 76 -12.46 0.33 -1.64
C SER A 76 -11.46 1.46 -1.86
N VAL A 77 -10.34 1.13 -2.46
CA VAL A 77 -9.50 2.09 -3.16
C VAL A 77 -10.23 2.49 -4.45
N MET A 78 -10.36 3.80 -4.68
CA MET A 78 -11.01 4.34 -5.87
C MET A 78 -10.12 5.41 -6.51
N ILE A 79 -9.77 5.22 -7.78
CA ILE A 79 -8.87 6.12 -8.53
C ILE A 79 -9.36 6.18 -9.98
N ASN A 80 -9.78 7.35 -10.44
CA ASN A 80 -10.14 7.61 -11.84
C ASN A 80 -11.06 6.53 -12.48
N GLY A 81 -12.06 6.05 -11.73
CA GLY A 81 -12.99 5.01 -12.18
C GLY A 81 -12.52 3.57 -11.91
N TRP A 82 -11.24 3.33 -11.67
CA TRP A 82 -10.77 2.04 -11.16
C TRP A 82 -11.16 1.89 -9.68
N ARG A 83 -11.63 0.69 -9.32
CA ARG A 83 -12.08 0.37 -7.96
C ARG A 83 -11.68 -1.03 -7.59
N LYS A 84 -11.14 -1.21 -6.35
CA LYS A 84 -10.80 -2.51 -5.81
C LYS A 84 -11.06 -2.54 -4.28
N PRO A 85 -11.64 -3.64 -3.73
CA PRO A 85 -11.84 -3.81 -2.28
C PRO A 85 -10.56 -3.53 -1.50
N TRP A 86 -10.71 -3.02 -0.28
CA TRP A 86 -9.63 -2.48 0.53
C TRP A 86 -9.59 -3.13 1.92
N ASN A 87 -8.42 -3.62 2.35
CA ASN A 87 -8.20 -4.09 3.72
C ASN A 87 -9.19 -5.16 4.23
N TYR A 88 -9.00 -6.43 3.97
CA TYR A 88 -9.80 -7.54 4.53
C TYR A 88 -11.30 -7.53 4.21
N GLU A 89 -11.79 -6.73 3.29
CA GLU A 89 -13.22 -6.65 2.96
C GLU A 89 -13.77 -8.00 2.46
N LEU A 90 -13.04 -8.67 1.57
CA LEU A 90 -13.48 -9.93 0.96
C LEU A 90 -13.47 -11.11 1.95
N LYS A 91 -12.78 -11.00 3.07
CA LYS A 91 -12.80 -12.03 4.11
C LYS A 91 -14.21 -12.25 4.67
N SER A 92 -15.05 -11.22 4.67
CA SER A 92 -16.44 -11.30 5.13
C SER A 92 -17.34 -12.10 4.20
N GLU A 93 -16.94 -12.32 2.95
CA GLU A 93 -17.68 -13.10 1.95
C GLU A 93 -17.39 -14.60 2.02
N LEU A 94 -16.32 -15.00 2.71
CA LEU A 94 -15.94 -16.39 2.86
C LEU A 94 -16.87 -17.14 3.80
N THR A 95 -17.16 -18.38 3.46
CA THR A 95 -17.89 -19.29 4.35
C THR A 95 -17.12 -19.55 5.64
N PRO A 96 -17.80 -19.97 6.74
CA PRO A 96 -17.11 -20.31 7.99
C PRO A 96 -16.05 -21.43 7.84
N LYS A 97 -16.21 -22.32 6.86
CA LYS A 97 -15.23 -23.37 6.54
C LYS A 97 -13.97 -22.78 5.91
N GLU A 98 -14.14 -21.89 4.93
CA GLU A 98 -13.02 -21.20 4.27
C GLU A 98 -12.28 -20.28 5.25
N GLN A 99 -13.00 -19.53 6.10
CA GLN A 99 -12.36 -18.69 7.11
C GLN A 99 -11.50 -19.49 8.09
N ARG A 100 -11.95 -20.71 8.47
CA ARG A 100 -11.16 -21.63 9.32
C ARG A 100 -9.91 -22.12 8.59
N ALA A 101 -10.03 -22.45 7.30
CA ALA A 101 -8.92 -22.95 6.49
C ALA A 101 -7.77 -21.92 6.35
N ILE A 102 -8.10 -20.62 6.32
CA ILE A 102 -7.11 -19.54 6.16
C ILE A 102 -6.66 -18.90 7.48
N LYS A 103 -7.16 -19.38 8.64
CA LYS A 103 -6.97 -18.73 9.96
C LYS A 103 -5.50 -18.48 10.30
N ASN A 104 -4.62 -19.39 9.91
CA ASN A 104 -3.18 -19.33 10.22
C ASN A 104 -2.33 -18.80 9.06
N LEU A 105 -2.96 -18.40 7.95
CA LEU A 105 -2.28 -17.84 6.80
C LEU A 105 -2.12 -16.32 6.95
N SER A 106 -0.97 -15.80 6.56
CA SER A 106 -0.79 -14.35 6.40
C SER A 106 -1.75 -13.82 5.32
N TRP A 107 -1.99 -12.51 5.30
CA TRP A 107 -2.88 -11.90 4.33
C TRP A 107 -2.49 -12.26 2.87
N ALA A 108 -1.21 -12.21 2.52
CA ALA A 108 -0.77 -12.50 1.15
C ALA A 108 -0.85 -14.00 0.78
N GLU A 109 -0.86 -14.91 1.75
CA GLU A 109 -1.04 -16.36 1.51
C GLU A 109 -2.50 -16.74 1.25
N GLN A 110 -3.43 -15.88 1.62
CA GLN A 110 -4.86 -16.11 1.39
C GLN A 110 -5.20 -15.81 -0.08
N SER A 111 -5.70 -16.79 -0.82
CA SER A 111 -5.90 -16.69 -2.28
C SER A 111 -6.84 -15.57 -2.70
N HIS A 112 -7.91 -15.30 -1.92
CA HIS A 112 -8.88 -14.25 -2.25
C HIS A 112 -8.28 -12.84 -2.20
N THR A 113 -7.18 -12.61 -1.46
CA THR A 113 -6.59 -11.28 -1.28
C THR A 113 -5.91 -10.73 -2.53
N ILE A 114 -5.76 -11.53 -3.57
CA ILE A 114 -5.36 -11.03 -4.88
C ILE A 114 -6.39 -10.02 -5.46
N ASN A 115 -7.63 -10.14 -5.03
CA ASN A 115 -8.74 -9.26 -5.42
C ASN A 115 -8.95 -8.09 -4.47
N GLU A 116 -8.05 -7.89 -3.50
CA GLU A 116 -8.05 -6.75 -2.59
C GLU A 116 -6.79 -5.91 -2.76
N VAL A 117 -6.85 -4.66 -2.28
CA VAL A 117 -5.66 -3.82 -2.03
C VAL A 117 -5.34 -3.91 -0.55
N GLY A 118 -4.11 -4.25 -0.21
CA GLY A 118 -3.64 -4.26 1.17
C GLY A 118 -3.10 -2.90 1.64
N SER A 119 -2.86 -2.79 2.94
CA SER A 119 -2.18 -1.66 3.57
C SER A 119 -0.99 -2.13 4.39
N THR A 120 -0.30 -1.21 5.07
CA THR A 120 0.75 -1.56 6.03
C THR A 120 0.26 -2.52 7.11
N PHE A 121 -1.03 -2.51 7.46
CA PHE A 121 -1.60 -3.42 8.46
C PHE A 121 -1.75 -4.86 7.94
N SER A 122 -2.03 -5.02 6.64
CA SER A 122 -2.20 -6.36 6.05
C SER A 122 -0.90 -7.06 5.71
N ILE A 123 0.21 -6.30 5.56
CA ILE A 123 1.53 -6.84 5.19
C ILE A 123 2.54 -6.82 6.33
N GLN A 124 2.09 -6.57 7.55
CA GLN A 124 3.00 -6.51 8.70
C GLN A 124 3.61 -7.88 9.00
N GLY A 125 4.93 -7.93 9.04
CA GLY A 125 5.69 -9.12 9.46
C GLY A 125 6.06 -10.09 8.33
N PHE A 126 5.78 -9.80 7.05
CA PHE A 126 6.23 -10.63 5.92
C PHE A 126 6.50 -9.81 4.66
N ASP A 127 7.23 -10.41 3.73
CA ASP A 127 7.60 -9.82 2.45
C ASP A 127 6.75 -10.40 1.31
N LEU A 128 6.67 -9.66 0.20
CA LEU A 128 6.00 -10.04 -1.03
C LEU A 128 7.03 -10.44 -2.09
N ASN A 129 6.68 -11.34 -3.00
CA ASN A 129 7.53 -11.55 -4.18
C ASN A 129 7.60 -10.27 -5.01
N TYR A 130 6.46 -9.73 -5.41
CA TYR A 130 6.34 -8.43 -6.07
C TYR A 130 5.33 -7.57 -5.31
N ALA A 131 5.71 -6.35 -5.01
CA ALA A 131 4.84 -5.36 -4.40
C ALA A 131 4.36 -4.35 -5.44
N GLY A 132 3.05 -4.31 -5.69
CA GLY A 132 2.41 -3.24 -6.45
C GLY A 132 1.97 -2.14 -5.49
N VAL A 133 2.70 -1.03 -5.46
CA VAL A 133 2.48 0.05 -4.50
C VAL A 133 1.72 1.20 -5.14
N ILE A 134 0.55 1.51 -4.60
CA ILE A 134 -0.23 2.69 -4.94
C ILE A 134 0.10 3.78 -3.91
N LEU A 135 0.76 4.84 -4.35
CA LEU A 135 0.98 6.05 -3.58
C LEU A 135 -0.26 6.94 -3.73
N GLY A 136 -1.06 7.02 -2.68
CA GLY A 136 -2.31 7.77 -2.66
C GLY A 136 -2.12 9.28 -2.52
N PRO A 137 -3.22 10.04 -2.34
CA PRO A 137 -3.20 11.51 -2.28
C PRO A 137 -2.33 12.13 -1.19
N SER A 138 -1.97 11.36 -0.14
CA SER A 138 -1.06 11.83 0.90
C SER A 138 0.39 11.99 0.44
N VAL A 139 0.75 11.44 -0.72
CA VAL A 139 2.10 11.51 -1.29
C VAL A 139 2.07 12.42 -2.52
N LYS A 140 2.72 13.57 -2.43
CA LYS A 140 2.68 14.64 -3.46
C LYS A 140 4.08 15.05 -3.89
N TYR A 141 4.18 15.55 -5.11
CA TYR A 141 5.42 16.20 -5.60
C TYR A 141 5.17 17.67 -5.84
N ARG A 142 5.84 18.55 -5.07
CA ARG A 142 5.69 20.00 -5.18
C ARG A 142 7.04 20.69 -5.02
N ASN A 143 7.31 21.67 -5.87
CA ASN A 143 8.51 22.50 -5.80
C ASN A 143 9.82 21.69 -5.71
N GLY A 144 9.91 20.60 -6.48
CA GLY A 144 11.09 19.75 -6.52
C GLY A 144 11.25 18.77 -5.34
N LYS A 145 10.24 18.63 -4.49
CA LYS A 145 10.29 17.77 -3.28
C LYS A 145 9.08 16.86 -3.15
N ILE A 146 9.30 15.71 -2.53
CA ILE A 146 8.24 14.82 -2.07
C ILE A 146 7.66 15.41 -0.77
N ILE A 147 6.35 15.51 -0.74
CA ILE A 147 5.58 15.97 0.42
C ILE A 147 4.70 14.82 0.91
N PHE A 148 4.70 14.60 2.21
CA PHE A 148 3.80 13.67 2.90
C PHE A 148 2.74 14.49 3.63
N ASP A 149 1.50 14.50 3.11
CA ASP A 149 0.42 15.36 3.59
C ASP A 149 -0.54 14.59 4.52
N PRO A 150 -0.48 14.83 5.85
CA PRO A 150 -1.37 14.15 6.79
C PRO A 150 -2.86 14.46 6.61
N ASN A 151 -3.21 15.54 5.91
CA ASN A 151 -4.62 15.90 5.72
C ASN A 151 -5.33 14.97 4.73
N GLU A 152 -4.56 14.29 3.87
CA GLU A 152 -5.09 13.33 2.91
C GLU A 152 -5.12 11.89 3.45
N SER A 153 -4.47 11.63 4.59
CA SER A 153 -4.44 10.28 5.16
C SER A 153 -5.69 9.98 5.99
N CYS A 154 -6.27 8.83 5.76
CA CYS A 154 -7.37 8.28 6.55
C CYS A 154 -6.91 7.52 7.80
N ASN A 155 -5.61 7.41 8.05
CA ASN A 155 -5.06 6.79 9.26
C ASN A 155 -5.08 7.76 10.46
N THR A 156 -6.27 8.02 10.97
CA THR A 156 -6.49 8.99 12.05
C THR A 156 -5.64 8.74 13.31
N LYS A 157 -5.30 7.48 13.59
CA LYS A 157 -4.45 7.11 14.73
C LYS A 157 -2.98 7.51 14.51
N ALA A 158 -2.49 7.41 13.27
CA ALA A 158 -1.12 7.76 12.92
C ALA A 158 -0.91 9.28 12.85
N ILE A 159 -1.89 10.02 12.29
CA ILE A 159 -1.74 11.46 12.02
C ILE A 159 -2.09 12.36 13.21
N ARG A 160 -2.75 11.85 14.25
CA ARG A 160 -3.15 12.67 15.41
C ARG A 160 -1.95 13.24 16.16
N ASN A 161 -2.13 14.45 16.73
CA ASN A 161 -1.16 15.03 17.65
C ASN A 161 -0.95 14.15 18.89
N ARG A 162 0.28 14.05 19.34
CA ARG A 162 0.63 13.33 20.58
C ARG A 162 1.17 14.32 21.61
N THR A 163 0.78 14.12 22.87
CA THR A 163 1.35 14.85 24.00
C THR A 163 2.64 14.14 24.40
N LEU A 164 3.74 14.87 24.48
CA LEU A 164 5.03 14.38 24.94
C LEU A 164 5.11 14.38 26.49
N SER A 165 6.17 13.79 27.04
CA SER A 165 6.38 13.72 28.49
C SER A 165 6.50 15.09 29.18
N ASP A 166 6.93 16.11 28.43
CA ASP A 166 7.01 17.52 28.87
C ASP A 166 5.68 18.28 28.75
N GLY A 167 4.58 17.62 28.35
CA GLY A 167 3.27 18.21 28.16
C GLY A 167 3.07 18.93 26.80
N SER A 168 4.13 19.06 26.01
CA SER A 168 4.02 19.67 24.67
C SER A 168 3.27 18.78 23.70
N LYS A 169 2.57 19.39 22.71
CA LYS A 169 1.88 18.65 21.63
C LYS A 169 2.74 18.66 20.37
N LYS A 170 3.02 17.47 19.83
CA LYS A 170 3.78 17.31 18.59
C LYS A 170 2.96 16.59 17.51
N LYS A 171 3.09 17.10 16.27
CA LYS A 171 2.50 16.48 15.08
C LYS A 171 3.50 15.44 14.53
N PHE A 172 3.05 14.20 14.35
CA PHE A 172 3.87 13.12 13.80
C PHE A 172 3.35 12.63 12.45
N GLY A 173 2.22 13.16 11.96
CA GLY A 173 1.53 12.65 10.78
C GLY A 173 2.45 12.51 9.56
N GLU A 174 3.21 13.55 9.26
CA GLU A 174 4.13 13.57 8.11
C GLU A 174 5.20 12.47 8.17
N ILE A 175 5.85 12.31 9.33
CA ILE A 175 6.87 11.27 9.53
C ILE A 175 6.25 9.86 9.54
N MET A 176 5.01 9.73 9.99
CA MET A 176 4.31 8.44 9.97
C MET A 176 3.96 8.01 8.55
N ILE A 177 3.49 8.92 7.68
CA ILE A 177 3.26 8.64 6.26
C ILE A 177 4.59 8.33 5.56
N GLN A 178 5.64 9.08 5.85
CA GLN A 178 6.98 8.80 5.33
C GLN A 178 7.43 7.36 5.64
N HIS A 179 7.25 6.90 6.89
CA HIS A 179 7.57 5.54 7.30
C HIS A 179 6.65 4.51 6.63
N GLU A 180 5.36 4.80 6.53
CA GLU A 180 4.39 3.96 5.82
C GLU A 180 4.83 3.73 4.37
N VAL A 181 5.09 4.81 3.62
CA VAL A 181 5.55 4.73 2.23
C VAL A 181 6.84 3.90 2.12
N ARG A 182 7.79 4.12 3.01
CA ARG A 182 9.03 3.33 3.02
C ARG A 182 8.76 1.85 3.26
N VAL A 183 7.89 1.52 4.21
CA VAL A 183 7.51 0.14 4.50
C VAL A 183 6.87 -0.51 3.26
N LEU A 184 5.93 0.15 2.60
CA LEU A 184 5.29 -0.37 1.39
C LEU A 184 6.30 -0.60 0.26
N MET A 185 7.14 0.40 -0.02
CA MET A 185 8.13 0.34 -1.12
C MET A 185 9.24 -0.69 -0.89
N THR A 186 9.44 -1.16 0.32
CA THR A 186 10.47 -2.16 0.64
C THR A 186 9.93 -3.58 0.81
N ARG A 187 8.64 -3.84 0.54
CA ARG A 187 8.03 -5.16 0.73
C ARG A 187 8.32 -6.16 -0.40
N GLY A 188 8.58 -5.69 -1.61
CA GLY A 188 8.86 -6.58 -2.73
C GLY A 188 10.29 -7.10 -2.72
N VAL A 189 10.47 -8.42 -2.66
CA VAL A 189 11.81 -9.06 -2.70
C VAL A 189 12.34 -9.12 -4.14
N ASN A 190 11.48 -9.44 -5.10
CA ASN A 190 11.85 -9.60 -6.51
C ASN A 190 11.53 -8.36 -7.35
N GLY A 191 10.64 -7.48 -6.86
CA GLY A 191 10.30 -6.26 -7.59
C GLY A 191 9.31 -5.34 -6.89
N LEU A 192 9.40 -4.08 -7.29
CA LEU A 192 8.56 -2.99 -6.85
C LEU A 192 7.93 -2.32 -8.08
N TYR A 193 6.61 -2.31 -8.13
CA TYR A 193 5.79 -1.67 -9.13
C TYR A 193 5.06 -0.51 -8.49
N ILE A 194 5.11 0.67 -9.08
CA ILE A 194 4.61 1.90 -8.45
C ILE A 194 3.61 2.58 -9.36
N TYR A 195 2.52 3.03 -8.78
CA TYR A 195 1.63 4.04 -9.32
C TYR A 195 1.45 5.15 -8.29
N ALA A 196 1.46 6.42 -8.72
CA ALA A 196 1.19 7.58 -7.87
C ALA A 196 -0.09 8.29 -8.31
N CYS A 197 -0.95 8.65 -7.35
CA CYS A 197 -2.18 9.41 -7.63
C CYS A 197 -1.88 10.87 -7.97
N ASP A 198 -0.80 11.43 -7.43
CA ASP A 198 -0.35 12.78 -7.72
C ASP A 198 0.53 12.76 -8.98
N PRO A 199 0.21 13.52 -10.03
CA PRO A 199 0.94 13.53 -11.30
C PRO A 199 2.34 14.15 -11.19
#